data_ed0d386ca15314a1a04e68fff1b62716
#
_entry.id   ed0d386ca15314a1a04e68fff1b62716
#
_cell.length_a   1.000
_cell.length_b   1.000
_cell.length_c   1.000
_cell.angle_alpha   90.00
_cell.angle_beta   90.00
_cell.angle_gamma   90.00
#
_symmetry.space_group_name_H-M   'P 1'
#
loop_
_entity.id
_entity.type
_entity.pdbx_description
1 polymer ?
#
loop_
_entity_poly.entity_id
_entity_poly.type
_entity_poly.pdbx_seq_one_letter_code
_entity_poly.pdbx_strand_id
1 'polypeptide(L)'
;GAPCPVKTLGFSDSSNIRILDVETSTDGSHFTLEGTRYYVPMIGEFNIRNAAMAIAAAQFAGLNVKQLADSMGRFEGVARRQEVKGVVNGISVVDDFAHHPTAIKQAILGLRQRYPGSRIWAIFEPRSNTTRRNIFQNELALSLATADFPVVAAVDHPDKVALEERLDLTKLSNDLSALGKDALIGGQAQEIVSAVCKKAQPGDVILVMSNGGFDGIHAKLLEALNA
;
A
#
# COMPACT_ATOMS: atom_id res chain seq x y z
N GLY A 1 -31.30 -10.82 0.68
CA GLY A 1 -30.24 -11.84 0.75
C GLY A 1 -29.73 -12.21 -0.63
N ALA A 2 -28.55 -12.83 -0.73
CA ALA A 2 -28.03 -13.31 -2.02
C ALA A 2 -28.95 -14.43 -2.57
N PRO A 3 -29.16 -14.51 -3.88
CA PRO A 3 -30.02 -15.53 -4.48
C PRO A 3 -29.33 -16.92 -4.56
N CYS A 4 -28.13 -17.06 -4.02
CA CYS A 4 -27.31 -18.27 -4.05
C CYS A 4 -26.69 -18.50 -2.66
N PRO A 5 -26.19 -19.73 -2.38
CA PRO A 5 -25.41 -20.00 -1.16
C PRO A 5 -24.20 -19.05 -1.05
N VAL A 6 -24.00 -18.50 0.13
CA VAL A 6 -22.89 -17.56 0.41
C VAL A 6 -21.93 -18.25 1.39
N LYS A 7 -20.64 -18.23 1.07
CA LYS A 7 -19.57 -18.61 2.00
C LYS A 7 -18.74 -17.36 2.33
N THR A 8 -18.43 -17.20 3.60
CA THR A 8 -17.51 -16.15 4.08
C THR A 8 -16.10 -16.70 4.18
N LEU A 9 -15.10 -15.85 3.88
CA LEU A 9 -13.69 -16.20 4.01
C LEU A 9 -12.95 -15.13 4.84
N GLY A 10 -12.10 -15.54 5.74
CA GLY A 10 -11.32 -14.62 6.56
C GLY A 10 -10.61 -15.30 7.73
N PHE A 11 -10.09 -14.48 8.63
CA PHE A 11 -9.35 -14.93 9.82
C PHE A 11 -10.27 -15.21 11.02
N SER A 12 -11.52 -14.73 10.99
CA SER A 12 -12.48 -14.87 12.07
C SER A 12 -12.94 -16.32 12.22
N ASP A 13 -13.19 -16.75 13.47
CA ASP A 13 -13.77 -18.05 13.80
C ASP A 13 -15.18 -18.25 13.18
N SER A 14 -15.88 -17.14 12.86
CA SER A 14 -17.17 -17.16 12.21
C SER A 14 -17.11 -17.35 10.69
N SER A 15 -15.91 -17.35 10.08
CA SER A 15 -15.75 -17.55 8.64
C SER A 15 -15.98 -18.99 8.25
N ASN A 16 -16.71 -19.23 7.14
CA ASN A 16 -16.93 -20.58 6.59
C ASN A 16 -15.64 -21.20 6.08
N ILE A 17 -14.78 -20.38 5.46
CA ILE A 17 -13.43 -20.76 5.00
C ILE A 17 -12.47 -19.91 5.82
N ARG A 18 -11.71 -20.56 6.69
CA ARG A 18 -10.87 -19.87 7.66
C ARG A 18 -9.41 -19.91 7.23
N ILE A 19 -8.76 -18.72 7.31
CA ILE A 19 -7.32 -18.58 7.14
C ILE A 19 -6.65 -18.84 8.48
N LEU A 20 -5.78 -19.85 8.53
CA LEU A 20 -5.11 -20.34 9.74
C LEU A 20 -3.59 -20.30 9.57
N ASP A 21 -2.86 -20.48 10.68
CA ASP A 21 -1.41 -20.73 10.74
C ASP A 21 -0.61 -19.72 9.88
N VAL A 22 -0.92 -18.43 10.03
CA VAL A 22 -0.27 -17.37 9.27
C VAL A 22 1.15 -17.14 9.80
N GLU A 23 2.12 -17.32 8.92
CA GLU A 23 3.53 -17.00 9.18
C GLU A 23 4.02 -16.05 8.08
N THR A 24 4.55 -14.88 8.45
CA THR A 24 5.07 -13.90 7.51
C THR A 24 6.58 -13.74 7.68
N SER A 25 7.32 -13.78 6.58
CA SER A 25 8.74 -13.47 6.48
C SER A 25 8.96 -12.22 5.62
N THR A 26 10.22 -11.84 5.40
CA THR A 26 10.59 -10.75 4.47
C THR A 26 10.31 -11.08 2.99
N ASP A 27 10.16 -12.36 2.66
CA ASP A 27 10.05 -12.85 1.28
C ASP A 27 8.62 -13.23 0.89
N GLY A 28 7.73 -13.42 1.88
CA GLY A 28 6.37 -13.82 1.62
C GLY A 28 5.62 -14.31 2.85
N SER A 29 4.48 -14.92 2.62
CA SER A 29 3.60 -15.40 3.70
C SER A 29 3.17 -16.84 3.47
N HIS A 30 3.19 -17.62 4.54
CA HIS A 30 2.56 -18.93 4.61
C HIS A 30 1.22 -18.84 5.34
N PHE A 31 0.27 -19.63 4.93
CA PHE A 31 -1.02 -19.79 5.61
C PHE A 31 -1.67 -21.12 5.26
N THR A 32 -2.59 -21.57 6.11
CA THR A 32 -3.38 -22.78 5.90
C THR A 32 -4.81 -22.42 5.48
N LEU A 33 -5.32 -23.06 4.44
CA LEU A 33 -6.70 -22.94 3.98
C LEU A 33 -7.27 -24.34 3.75
N GLU A 34 -8.40 -24.68 4.40
CA GLU A 34 -9.05 -25.99 4.29
C GLU A 34 -8.08 -27.18 4.44
N GLY A 35 -7.16 -27.09 5.41
CA GLY A 35 -6.16 -28.14 5.72
C GLY A 35 -4.95 -28.18 4.79
N THR A 36 -4.87 -27.31 3.77
CA THR A 36 -3.72 -27.22 2.87
C THR A 36 -2.89 -26.00 3.21
N ARG A 37 -1.56 -26.18 3.32
CA ARG A 37 -0.61 -25.08 3.52
C ARG A 37 -0.22 -24.48 2.17
N TYR A 38 -0.33 -23.16 2.07
CA TYR A 38 0.03 -22.36 0.91
C TYR A 38 1.18 -21.41 1.24
N TYR A 39 1.95 -21.09 0.23
CA TYR A 39 2.91 -19.98 0.24
C TYR A 39 2.55 -18.98 -0.84
N VAL A 40 2.67 -17.70 -0.54
CA VAL A 40 2.56 -16.60 -1.51
C VAL A 40 3.73 -15.64 -1.29
N PRO A 41 4.49 -15.25 -2.36
CA PRO A 41 5.62 -14.32 -2.25
C PRO A 41 5.14 -12.87 -2.11
N MET A 42 4.20 -12.64 -1.21
CA MET A 42 3.61 -11.36 -0.88
C MET A 42 3.42 -11.23 0.62
N ILE A 43 3.52 -10.01 1.14
CA ILE A 43 3.48 -9.71 2.56
C ILE A 43 2.27 -8.85 2.88
N GLY A 44 1.77 -9.00 4.10
CA GLY A 44 0.64 -8.26 4.62
C GLY A 44 -0.67 -9.05 4.58
N GLU A 45 -1.46 -8.87 5.64
CA GLU A 45 -2.73 -9.56 5.87
C GLU A 45 -3.69 -9.45 4.66
N PHE A 46 -3.73 -8.27 4.02
CA PHE A 46 -4.59 -8.05 2.86
C PHE A 46 -4.18 -8.92 1.65
N ASN A 47 -2.88 -9.15 1.44
CA ASN A 47 -2.38 -10.02 0.37
C ASN A 47 -2.69 -11.49 0.66
N ILE A 48 -2.55 -11.92 1.92
CA ILE A 48 -2.95 -13.27 2.35
C ILE A 48 -4.45 -13.47 2.10
N ARG A 49 -5.28 -12.50 2.47
CA ARG A 49 -6.73 -12.55 2.24
C ARG A 49 -7.08 -12.61 0.75
N ASN A 50 -6.41 -11.82 -0.08
CA ASN A 50 -6.59 -11.85 -1.52
C ASN A 50 -6.17 -13.18 -2.13
N ALA A 51 -5.03 -13.74 -1.72
CA ALA A 51 -4.55 -15.06 -2.14
C ALA A 51 -5.53 -16.16 -1.73
N ALA A 52 -5.98 -16.17 -0.47
CA ALA A 52 -6.95 -17.12 0.04
C ALA A 52 -8.28 -17.05 -0.73
N MET A 53 -8.76 -15.86 -1.07
CA MET A 53 -9.97 -15.66 -1.87
C MET A 53 -9.79 -16.19 -3.30
N ALA A 54 -8.64 -15.93 -3.93
CA ALA A 54 -8.32 -16.45 -5.26
C ALA A 54 -8.26 -17.98 -5.27
N ILE A 55 -7.61 -18.59 -4.25
CA ILE A 55 -7.56 -20.05 -4.07
C ILE A 55 -8.97 -20.62 -3.91
N ALA A 56 -9.77 -20.08 -2.99
CA ALA A 56 -11.13 -20.57 -2.74
C ALA A 56 -12.02 -20.46 -3.99
N ALA A 57 -11.91 -19.38 -4.75
CA ALA A 57 -12.64 -19.22 -6.02
C ALA A 57 -12.18 -20.23 -7.07
N ALA A 58 -10.87 -20.48 -7.18
CA ALA A 58 -10.31 -21.45 -8.11
C ALA A 58 -10.68 -22.90 -7.74
N GLN A 59 -10.67 -23.26 -6.45
CA GLN A 59 -11.15 -24.55 -5.96
C GLN A 59 -12.64 -24.74 -6.26
N PHE A 60 -13.43 -23.71 -6.05
CA PHE A 60 -14.86 -23.74 -6.39
C PHE A 60 -15.08 -23.93 -7.90
N ALA A 61 -14.19 -23.41 -8.75
CA ALA A 61 -14.18 -23.66 -10.20
C ALA A 61 -13.61 -25.04 -10.60
N GLY A 62 -13.23 -25.88 -9.63
CA GLY A 62 -12.77 -27.27 -9.87
C GLY A 62 -11.26 -27.43 -10.11
N LEU A 63 -10.45 -26.39 -9.84
CA LEU A 63 -8.99 -26.51 -9.98
C LEU A 63 -8.39 -27.38 -8.86
N ASN A 64 -7.33 -28.12 -9.21
CA ASN A 64 -6.65 -29.03 -8.29
C ASN A 64 -5.84 -28.27 -7.23
N VAL A 65 -5.98 -28.65 -5.96
CA VAL A 65 -5.32 -28.02 -4.81
C VAL A 65 -3.80 -27.96 -4.94
N LYS A 66 -3.17 -29.06 -5.41
CA LYS A 66 -1.70 -29.12 -5.58
C LYS A 66 -1.23 -28.14 -6.66
N GLN A 67 -1.94 -28.07 -7.79
CA GLN A 67 -1.63 -27.12 -8.85
C GLN A 67 -1.79 -25.66 -8.38
N LEU A 68 -2.79 -25.40 -7.53
CA LEU A 68 -2.99 -24.08 -6.93
C LEU A 68 -1.84 -23.70 -5.98
N ALA A 69 -1.39 -24.63 -5.13
CA ALA A 69 -0.27 -24.40 -4.23
C ALA A 69 1.03 -24.06 -5.01
N ASP A 70 1.33 -24.85 -6.04
CA ASP A 70 2.49 -24.63 -6.90
C ASP A 70 2.40 -23.29 -7.67
N SER A 71 1.20 -22.91 -8.12
CA SER A 71 0.98 -21.67 -8.85
C SER A 71 1.09 -20.43 -7.95
N MET A 72 0.55 -20.51 -6.72
CA MET A 72 0.65 -19.42 -5.75
C MET A 72 2.09 -19.13 -5.35
N GLY A 73 2.93 -20.16 -5.18
CA GLY A 73 4.35 -20.00 -4.86
C GLY A 73 5.18 -19.35 -5.97
N ARG A 74 4.71 -19.39 -7.21
CA ARG A 74 5.34 -18.76 -8.38
C ARG A 74 4.70 -17.43 -8.80
N PHE A 75 3.77 -16.94 -8.02
CA PHE A 75 3.07 -15.69 -8.33
C PHE A 75 4.00 -14.49 -8.12
N GLU A 76 4.34 -13.77 -9.17
CA GLU A 76 5.27 -12.63 -9.13
C GLU A 76 4.65 -11.32 -8.61
N GLY A 77 3.41 -11.37 -8.13
CA GLY A 77 2.69 -10.20 -7.65
C GLY A 77 1.86 -9.52 -8.75
N VAL A 78 1.31 -8.38 -8.40
CA VAL A 78 0.55 -7.51 -9.32
C VAL A 78 1.33 -6.21 -9.48
N ALA A 79 1.48 -5.74 -10.71
CA ALA A 79 2.09 -4.44 -10.99
C ALA A 79 1.44 -3.36 -10.12
N ARG A 80 2.25 -2.45 -9.59
CA ARG A 80 1.80 -1.38 -8.71
C ARG A 80 1.14 -1.86 -7.40
N ARG A 81 1.57 -3.00 -6.87
CA ARG A 81 1.19 -3.52 -5.54
C ARG A 81 2.47 -3.87 -4.78
N GLN A 82 3.00 -2.90 -4.03
CA GLN A 82 4.31 -2.98 -3.36
C GLN A 82 5.44 -3.40 -4.32
N GLU A 83 5.34 -2.95 -5.56
CA GLU A 83 6.31 -3.24 -6.63
C GLU A 83 7.59 -2.43 -6.40
N VAL A 84 8.71 -3.12 -6.22
CA VAL A 84 10.03 -2.47 -6.11
C VAL A 84 10.44 -1.98 -7.50
N LYS A 85 10.51 -0.66 -7.67
CA LYS A 85 10.94 -0.01 -8.93
C LYS A 85 12.44 0.04 -9.08
N GLY A 86 13.17 -0.01 -7.96
CA GLY A 86 14.63 -0.05 -7.93
C GLY A 86 15.16 0.17 -6.52
N VAL A 87 16.46 -0.12 -6.38
CA VAL A 87 17.24 0.16 -5.16
C VAL A 87 18.47 0.95 -5.57
N VAL A 88 18.65 2.14 -5.01
CA VAL A 88 19.77 3.03 -5.31
C VAL A 88 20.40 3.50 -4.00
N ASN A 89 21.71 3.35 -3.87
CA ASN A 89 22.46 3.72 -2.66
C ASN A 89 21.86 3.15 -1.35
N GLY A 90 21.33 1.90 -1.42
CA GLY A 90 20.68 1.25 -0.28
C GLY A 90 19.27 1.77 0.03
N ILE A 91 18.67 2.63 -0.79
CA ILE A 91 17.31 3.16 -0.65
C ILE A 91 16.41 2.45 -1.64
N SER A 92 15.33 1.84 -1.15
CA SER A 92 14.32 1.15 -1.98
C SER A 92 13.22 2.11 -2.41
N VAL A 93 12.90 2.16 -3.71
CA VAL A 93 11.75 2.89 -4.26
C VAL A 93 10.66 1.89 -4.63
N VAL A 94 9.47 2.05 -4.03
CA VAL A 94 8.34 1.11 -4.13
C VAL A 94 7.12 1.83 -4.66
N ASP A 95 6.44 1.24 -5.64
CA ASP A 95 5.16 1.72 -6.21
C ASP A 95 3.98 0.95 -5.63
N ASP A 96 2.93 1.67 -5.23
CA ASP A 96 1.66 1.07 -4.81
C ASP A 96 0.47 1.88 -5.34
N PHE A 97 -0.58 1.19 -5.73
CA PHE A 97 -1.82 1.80 -6.23
C PHE A 97 -2.75 2.30 -5.10
N ALA A 98 -2.34 2.22 -3.85
CA ALA A 98 -3.14 2.62 -2.70
C ALA A 98 -3.56 4.09 -2.81
N HIS A 99 -4.87 4.32 -2.70
CA HIS A 99 -5.48 5.65 -2.78
C HIS A 99 -6.70 5.81 -1.86
N HIS A 100 -6.97 4.84 -0.99
CA HIS A 100 -7.98 4.89 0.07
C HIS A 100 -7.27 4.77 1.42
N PRO A 101 -7.70 5.46 2.50
CA PRO A 101 -7.00 5.44 3.79
C PRO A 101 -6.65 4.04 4.29
N THR A 102 -7.59 3.11 4.22
CA THR A 102 -7.35 1.72 4.61
C THR A 102 -6.23 1.08 3.79
N ALA A 103 -6.23 1.28 2.46
CA ALA A 103 -5.20 0.74 1.56
C ALA A 103 -3.84 1.40 1.82
N ILE A 104 -3.79 2.71 2.03
CA ILE A 104 -2.58 3.47 2.39
C ILE A 104 -1.96 2.89 3.68
N LYS A 105 -2.77 2.75 4.73
CA LYS A 105 -2.30 2.15 6.00
C LYS A 105 -1.77 0.73 5.80
N GLN A 106 -2.48 -0.11 5.05
CA GLN A 106 -2.07 -1.49 4.81
C GLN A 106 -0.78 -1.58 3.96
N ALA A 107 -0.61 -0.71 2.96
CA ALA A 107 0.61 -0.64 2.17
C ALA A 107 1.82 -0.28 3.05
N ILE A 108 1.69 0.73 3.91
CA ILE A 108 2.76 1.13 4.85
C ILE A 108 3.07 0.01 5.84
N LEU A 109 2.07 -0.61 6.45
CA LEU A 109 2.27 -1.70 7.40
C LEU A 109 2.89 -2.95 6.75
N GLY A 110 2.50 -3.26 5.51
CA GLY A 110 3.12 -4.34 4.73
C GLY A 110 4.62 -4.09 4.49
N LEU A 111 5.00 -2.84 4.18
CA LEU A 111 6.42 -2.49 4.02
C LEU A 111 7.20 -2.53 5.34
N ARG A 112 6.58 -2.19 6.48
CA ARG A 112 7.22 -2.38 7.79
C ARG A 112 7.54 -3.84 8.09
N GLN A 113 6.71 -4.76 7.65
CA GLN A 113 6.97 -6.20 7.77
C GLN A 113 8.07 -6.66 6.81
N ARG A 114 8.08 -6.12 5.58
CA ARG A 114 9.07 -6.48 4.54
C ARG A 114 10.45 -5.91 4.82
N TYR A 115 10.52 -4.72 5.42
CA TYR A 115 11.75 -3.97 5.70
C TYR A 115 11.82 -3.61 7.20
N PRO A 116 12.04 -4.60 8.09
CA PRO A 116 12.07 -4.36 9.53
C PRO A 116 13.20 -3.40 9.91
N GLY A 117 12.88 -2.38 10.71
CA GLY A 117 13.82 -1.35 11.15
C GLY A 117 14.07 -0.22 10.15
N SER A 118 13.60 -0.31 8.91
CA SER A 118 13.72 0.77 7.92
C SER A 118 12.77 1.92 8.21
N ARG A 119 13.22 3.15 7.91
CA ARG A 119 12.34 4.32 7.92
C ARG A 119 11.55 4.36 6.61
N ILE A 120 10.26 4.65 6.70
CA ILE A 120 9.34 4.66 5.57
C ILE A 120 8.94 6.10 5.24
N TRP A 121 9.27 6.55 4.04
CA TRP A 121 8.73 7.73 3.39
C TRP A 121 7.46 7.35 2.66
N ALA A 122 6.31 7.89 3.06
CA ALA A 122 5.03 7.60 2.42
C ALA A 122 4.59 8.79 1.57
N ILE A 123 4.88 8.73 0.28
CA ILE A 123 4.52 9.77 -0.70
C ILE A 123 3.15 9.43 -1.27
N PHE A 124 2.18 10.32 -1.07
CA PHE A 124 0.80 10.14 -1.50
C PHE A 124 0.37 11.24 -2.46
N GLU A 125 -0.25 10.85 -3.59
CA GLU A 125 -0.86 11.76 -4.56
C GLU A 125 -2.40 11.76 -4.40
N PRO A 126 -3.03 12.85 -3.91
CA PRO A 126 -4.48 12.97 -3.84
C PRO A 126 -5.05 13.29 -5.22
N ARG A 127 -5.32 12.25 -6.02
CA ARG A 127 -5.74 12.36 -7.43
C ARG A 127 -7.13 11.80 -7.72
N SER A 128 -7.58 10.76 -7.00
CA SER A 128 -8.90 10.17 -7.23
C SER A 128 -10.01 11.17 -6.91
N ASN A 129 -11.19 10.98 -7.51
CA ASN A 129 -12.34 11.85 -7.23
C ASN A 129 -12.66 11.94 -5.73
N THR A 130 -12.43 10.88 -4.99
CA THR A 130 -12.67 10.81 -3.54
C THR A 130 -11.55 11.47 -2.74
N THR A 131 -10.28 11.27 -3.10
CA THR A 131 -9.15 11.79 -2.34
C THR A 131 -8.80 13.24 -2.61
N ARG A 132 -9.34 13.84 -3.67
CA ARG A 132 -9.34 15.31 -3.87
C ARG A 132 -10.30 16.03 -2.93
N ARG A 133 -11.24 15.29 -2.32
CA ARG A 133 -12.28 15.80 -1.44
C ARG A 133 -11.93 15.55 0.03
N ASN A 134 -12.57 16.28 0.92
CA ASN A 134 -12.41 16.17 2.36
C ASN A 134 -13.16 14.97 2.99
N ILE A 135 -13.69 14.06 2.15
CA ILE A 135 -14.47 12.89 2.60
C ILE A 135 -13.69 12.03 3.61
N PHE A 136 -12.39 11.87 3.38
CA PHE A 136 -11.49 11.07 4.24
C PHE A 136 -10.44 11.94 4.95
N GLN A 137 -10.76 13.19 5.25
CA GLN A 137 -9.80 14.16 5.80
C GLN A 137 -9.08 13.62 7.05
N ASN A 138 -9.81 13.10 8.00
CA ASN A 138 -9.26 12.63 9.27
C ASN A 138 -8.61 11.23 9.14
N GLU A 139 -9.26 10.32 8.40
CA GLU A 139 -8.77 8.96 8.18
C GLU A 139 -7.46 8.95 7.38
N LEU A 140 -7.30 9.93 6.48
CA LEU A 140 -6.08 10.08 5.69
C LEU A 140 -4.89 10.45 6.59
N ALA A 141 -5.07 11.40 7.51
CA ALA A 141 -4.05 11.76 8.50
C ALA A 141 -3.62 10.56 9.34
N LEU A 142 -4.58 9.82 9.91
CA LEU A 142 -4.32 8.64 10.73
C LEU A 142 -3.60 7.53 9.96
N SER A 143 -3.93 7.37 8.68
CA SER A 143 -3.31 6.35 7.83
C SER A 143 -1.87 6.71 7.47
N LEU A 144 -1.63 7.94 7.05
CA LEU A 144 -0.29 8.45 6.71
C LEU A 144 0.63 8.52 7.93
N ALA A 145 0.08 8.81 9.12
CA ALA A 145 0.86 8.84 10.37
C ALA A 145 1.48 7.49 10.75
N THR A 146 1.10 6.38 10.10
CA THR A 146 1.77 5.08 10.29
C THR A 146 3.16 5.01 9.63
N ALA A 147 3.49 5.94 8.73
CA ALA A 147 4.84 6.11 8.18
C ALA A 147 5.73 6.95 9.12
N ASP A 148 7.05 6.96 8.86
CA ASP A 148 7.99 7.83 9.57
C ASP A 148 7.95 9.24 8.99
N PHE A 149 7.89 9.35 7.66
CA PHE A 149 7.86 10.62 6.93
C PHE A 149 6.69 10.65 5.95
N PRO A 150 5.52 11.17 6.36
CA PRO A 150 4.42 11.42 5.46
C PRO A 150 4.76 12.53 4.44
N VAL A 151 4.46 12.29 3.18
CA VAL A 151 4.61 13.28 2.10
C VAL A 151 3.32 13.29 1.29
N VAL A 152 2.69 14.45 1.15
CA VAL A 152 1.43 14.58 0.40
C VAL A 152 1.64 15.61 -0.71
N ALA A 153 1.41 15.18 -1.94
CA ALA A 153 1.49 16.08 -3.09
C ALA A 153 0.38 17.14 -3.09
N ALA A 154 0.57 18.18 -3.87
CA ALA A 154 -0.51 19.09 -4.21
C ALA A 154 -1.70 18.34 -4.82
N VAL A 155 -2.91 18.81 -4.56
CA VAL A 155 -4.12 18.19 -5.11
C VAL A 155 -4.14 18.37 -6.62
N ASP A 156 -4.23 17.27 -7.36
CA ASP A 156 -4.33 17.28 -8.82
C ASP A 156 -5.68 17.85 -9.26
N HIS A 157 -5.68 18.84 -10.18
CA HIS A 157 -6.89 19.49 -10.68
C HIS A 157 -7.89 19.93 -9.59
N PRO A 158 -7.50 20.78 -8.63
CA PRO A 158 -8.39 21.20 -7.53
C PRO A 158 -9.62 21.96 -8.02
N ASP A 159 -9.56 22.58 -9.20
CA ASP A 159 -10.65 23.28 -9.87
C ASP A 159 -11.87 22.38 -10.17
N LYS A 160 -11.68 21.07 -10.27
CA LYS A 160 -12.75 20.08 -10.50
C LYS A 160 -13.58 19.74 -9.26
N VAL A 161 -13.27 20.33 -8.13
CA VAL A 161 -13.96 20.11 -6.84
C VAL A 161 -14.37 21.46 -6.26
N ALA A 162 -15.59 21.57 -5.76
CA ALA A 162 -16.06 22.77 -5.07
C ALA A 162 -15.16 23.09 -3.86
N LEU A 163 -14.91 24.36 -3.59
CA LEU A 163 -13.89 24.80 -2.62
C LEU A 163 -14.13 24.19 -1.22
N GLU A 164 -15.38 24.17 -0.79
CA GLU A 164 -15.83 23.65 0.51
C GLU A 164 -15.71 22.11 0.65
N GLU A 165 -15.60 21.42 -0.48
CA GLU A 165 -15.48 19.97 -0.50
C GLU A 165 -14.03 19.48 -0.70
N ARG A 166 -13.08 20.39 -0.96
CA ARG A 166 -11.69 20.03 -1.25
C ARG A 166 -10.99 19.45 -0.03
N LEU A 167 -10.07 18.52 -0.27
CA LEU A 167 -9.09 18.11 0.73
C LEU A 167 -8.34 19.35 1.23
N ASP A 168 -8.42 19.61 2.52
CA ASP A 168 -7.71 20.70 3.18
C ASP A 168 -6.30 20.23 3.57
N LEU A 169 -5.31 20.66 2.77
CA LEU A 169 -3.91 20.32 3.00
C LEU A 169 -3.35 20.98 4.26
N THR A 170 -3.86 22.17 4.64
CA THR A 170 -3.44 22.87 5.86
C THR A 170 -3.93 22.11 7.09
N LYS A 171 -5.20 21.72 7.09
CA LYS A 171 -5.74 20.86 8.15
C LYS A 171 -4.99 19.54 8.23
N LEU A 172 -4.71 18.89 7.10
CA LEU A 172 -3.97 17.64 7.05
C LEU A 172 -2.56 17.77 7.65
N SER A 173 -1.86 18.88 7.35
CA SER A 173 -0.57 19.22 7.94
C SER A 173 -0.65 19.33 9.47
N ASN A 174 -1.65 20.07 9.97
CA ASN A 174 -1.88 20.25 11.39
C ASN A 174 -2.23 18.93 12.10
N ASP A 175 -3.08 18.11 11.50
CA ASP A 175 -3.47 16.82 12.04
C ASP A 175 -2.25 15.86 12.12
N LEU A 176 -1.41 15.82 11.09
CA LEU A 176 -0.17 15.03 11.09
C LEU A 176 0.84 15.54 12.13
N SER A 177 0.98 16.84 12.25
CA SER A 177 1.83 17.47 13.28
C SER A 177 1.35 17.15 14.70
N ALA A 178 0.03 17.17 14.94
CA ALA A 178 -0.56 16.76 16.21
C ALA A 178 -0.31 15.26 16.53
N LEU A 179 -0.14 14.44 15.51
CA LEU A 179 0.26 13.03 15.63
C LEU A 179 1.80 12.84 15.73
N GLY A 180 2.57 13.92 15.88
CA GLY A 180 4.01 13.89 16.01
C GLY A 180 4.77 13.62 14.71
N LYS A 181 4.17 13.92 13.56
CA LYS A 181 4.78 13.69 12.24
C LYS A 181 5.23 15.00 11.59
N ASP A 182 6.52 15.02 11.16
CA ASP A 182 7.05 16.07 10.28
C ASP A 182 6.70 15.72 8.84
N ALA A 183 5.64 16.32 8.31
CA ALA A 183 5.09 15.99 7.00
C ALA A 183 5.45 17.06 5.94
N LEU A 184 5.82 16.60 4.74
CA LEU A 184 5.92 17.48 3.57
C LEU A 184 4.56 17.53 2.86
N ILE A 185 3.99 18.72 2.71
CA ILE A 185 2.62 18.90 2.20
C ILE A 185 2.59 19.90 1.04
N GLY A 186 1.93 19.54 -0.06
CA GLY A 186 1.54 20.44 -1.15
C GLY A 186 2.55 20.58 -2.29
N GLY A 187 3.65 19.82 -2.29
CA GLY A 187 4.67 19.87 -3.36
C GLY A 187 4.25 19.21 -4.66
N GLN A 188 4.79 19.67 -5.79
CA GLN A 188 4.76 18.96 -7.07
C GLN A 188 5.82 17.84 -7.09
N ALA A 189 5.71 16.88 -8.03
CA ALA A 189 6.60 15.72 -8.07
C ALA A 189 8.10 16.07 -7.99
N GLN A 190 8.56 17.09 -8.73
CA GLN A 190 9.97 17.49 -8.72
C GLN A 190 10.41 18.10 -7.38
N GLU A 191 9.54 18.86 -6.72
CA GLU A 191 9.82 19.46 -5.41
C GLU A 191 9.88 18.37 -4.34
N ILE A 192 8.97 17.40 -4.40
CA ILE A 192 8.94 16.22 -3.52
C ILE A 192 10.25 15.42 -3.68
N VAL A 193 10.64 15.10 -4.92
CA VAL A 193 11.90 14.39 -5.21
C VAL A 193 13.08 15.11 -4.57
N SER A 194 13.21 16.42 -4.82
CA SER A 194 14.30 17.21 -4.28
C SER A 194 14.32 17.24 -2.75
N ALA A 195 13.16 17.35 -2.12
CA ALA A 195 13.05 17.40 -0.66
C ALA A 195 13.33 16.04 -0.01
N VAL A 196 12.82 14.96 -0.59
CA VAL A 196 13.00 13.59 -0.09
C VAL A 196 14.46 13.15 -0.24
N CYS A 197 15.04 13.31 -1.42
CA CYS A 197 16.42 12.87 -1.70
C CYS A 197 17.47 13.60 -0.84
N LYS A 198 17.20 14.83 -0.40
CA LYS A 198 18.08 15.55 0.55
C LYS A 198 18.11 14.95 1.95
N LYS A 199 17.07 14.24 2.37
CA LYS A 199 16.90 13.72 3.74
C LYS A 199 16.94 12.19 3.81
N ALA A 200 16.74 11.51 2.68
CA ALA A 200 16.75 10.05 2.60
C ALA A 200 18.17 9.51 2.88
N GLN A 201 18.24 8.35 3.52
CA GLN A 201 19.48 7.72 3.94
C GLN A 201 19.47 6.24 3.52
N PRO A 202 20.66 5.62 3.36
CA PRO A 202 20.75 4.17 3.12
C PRO A 202 19.93 3.38 4.16
N GLY A 203 19.16 2.42 3.69
CA GLY A 203 18.21 1.65 4.48
C GLY A 203 16.78 2.20 4.50
N ASP A 204 16.52 3.39 3.96
CA ASP A 204 15.17 3.93 3.85
C ASP A 204 14.35 3.22 2.75
N VAL A 205 13.04 3.25 2.92
CA VAL A 205 12.07 2.81 1.92
C VAL A 205 11.19 3.98 1.52
N ILE A 206 11.18 4.31 0.24
CA ILE A 206 10.33 5.36 -0.34
C ILE A 206 9.14 4.68 -1.02
N LEU A 207 7.97 4.73 -0.37
CA LEU A 207 6.71 4.25 -0.89
C LEU A 207 6.00 5.38 -1.63
N VAL A 208 5.73 5.18 -2.91
CA VAL A 208 4.92 6.09 -3.72
C VAL A 208 3.54 5.49 -3.91
N MET A 209 2.51 6.22 -3.51
CA MET A 209 1.11 5.81 -3.58
C MET A 209 0.31 6.74 -4.47
N SER A 210 -0.13 6.23 -5.61
CA SER A 210 -0.92 6.96 -6.59
C SER A 210 -1.77 6.03 -7.44
N ASN A 211 -2.96 6.46 -7.83
CA ASN A 211 -3.76 5.79 -8.86
C ASN A 211 -3.53 6.36 -10.27
N GLY A 212 -2.51 7.18 -10.46
CA GLY A 212 -2.09 7.77 -11.72
C GLY A 212 -0.62 7.59 -12.02
N GLY A 213 -0.10 8.37 -12.96
CA GLY A 213 1.31 8.33 -13.36
C GLY A 213 2.23 9.16 -12.48
N PHE A 214 1.69 10.06 -11.68
CA PHE A 214 2.39 10.96 -10.76
C PHE A 214 3.64 11.61 -11.38
N ASP A 215 3.48 12.12 -12.60
CA ASP A 215 4.54 12.81 -13.36
C ASP A 215 5.87 12.02 -13.42
N GLY A 216 5.79 10.69 -13.46
CA GLY A 216 6.98 9.83 -13.52
C GLY A 216 7.87 9.87 -12.28
N ILE A 217 7.33 10.19 -11.12
CA ILE A 217 8.08 10.41 -9.86
C ILE A 217 9.04 9.25 -9.52
N HIS A 218 8.70 8.00 -9.85
CA HIS A 218 9.57 6.86 -9.59
C HIS A 218 10.92 6.96 -10.33
N ALA A 219 10.88 7.27 -11.63
CA ALA A 219 12.10 7.45 -12.42
C ALA A 219 12.92 8.64 -11.90
N LYS A 220 12.27 9.74 -11.59
CA LYS A 220 12.90 10.95 -11.03
C LYS A 220 13.57 10.69 -9.67
N LEU A 221 12.93 9.89 -8.80
CA LEU A 221 13.52 9.46 -7.53
C LEU A 221 14.77 8.61 -7.75
N LEU A 222 14.69 7.59 -8.62
CA LEU A 222 15.83 6.71 -8.90
C LEU A 222 17.00 7.48 -9.51
N GLU A 223 16.73 8.43 -10.41
CA GLU A 223 17.76 9.29 -11.01
C GLU A 223 18.39 10.22 -9.95
N ALA A 224 17.58 10.91 -9.17
CA ALA A 224 18.06 11.86 -8.16
C ALA A 224 18.80 11.18 -6.99
N LEU A 225 18.47 9.93 -6.66
CA LEU A 225 19.20 9.15 -5.66
C LEU A 225 20.54 8.62 -6.17
N ASN A 226 20.73 8.55 -7.50
CA ASN A 226 21.96 8.09 -8.12
C ASN A 226 22.97 9.22 -8.41
N ALA A 227 22.54 10.48 -8.29
CA ALA A 227 23.36 11.68 -8.50
C ALA A 227 24.23 12.01 -7.28
#